data_019df4e252f15c8b53b39fadb96796c7
#
_entry.id   019df4e252f15c8b53b39fadb96796c7
#
_cell.length_a   1.000
_cell.length_b   1.000
_cell.length_c   1.000
_cell.angle_alpha   90.00
_cell.angle_beta   90.00
_cell.angle_gamma   90.00
#
_symmetry.space_group_name_H-M   'P 1'
#
loop_
_entity.id
_entity.type
_entity.pdbx_description
1 polymer ?
#
loop_
_entity_poly.entity_id
_entity_poly.type
_entity_poly.pdbx_seq_one_letter_code
_entity_poly.pdbx_strand_id
1 'polypeptide(L)'
;AYACSKAAVGALTRSLAVEWSASGVTVNAIAPGVFRTALNQKLLDESPRGAELRMRTPMNRFGKTEETVGAAIYLASDASSFVTGEIIVVDGGFLASGVNQ
;
A
#
# COMPACT_ATOMS: atom_id res chain seq x y z
N ALA A 1 11.34 -14.50 -0.06
CA ALA A 1 11.92 -13.45 0.79
C ALA A 1 11.10 -12.17 0.78
N TYR A 2 10.72 -11.70 -0.42
CA TYR A 2 9.92 -10.46 -0.51
C TYR A 2 8.56 -10.62 0.18
N ALA A 3 7.84 -11.69 -0.11
CA ALA A 3 6.53 -11.95 0.48
C ALA A 3 6.62 -12.12 1.99
N CYS A 4 7.66 -12.76 2.49
CA CYS A 4 7.88 -12.93 3.92
C CYS A 4 8.13 -11.60 4.61
N SER A 5 8.94 -10.72 4.00
CA SER A 5 9.22 -9.41 4.58
C SER A 5 7.99 -8.51 4.60
N LYS A 6 7.14 -8.59 3.57
CA LYS A 6 5.89 -7.82 3.54
C LYS A 6 4.89 -8.33 4.57
N ALA A 7 4.78 -9.66 4.75
CA ALA A 7 3.95 -10.23 5.79
C ALA A 7 4.43 -9.83 7.18
N ALA A 8 5.76 -9.77 7.37
CA ALA A 8 6.35 -9.34 8.64
C ALA A 8 6.02 -7.88 8.95
N VAL A 9 6.01 -6.99 7.96
CA VAL A 9 5.61 -5.59 8.16
C VAL A 9 4.17 -5.50 8.63
N GLY A 10 3.26 -6.26 8.04
CA GLY A 10 1.86 -6.31 8.46
C GLY A 10 1.71 -6.80 9.90
N ALA A 11 2.40 -7.87 10.24
CA ALA A 11 2.37 -8.42 11.60
C ALA A 11 2.97 -7.44 12.60
N LEU A 12 4.07 -6.78 12.25
CA LEU A 12 4.72 -5.79 13.10
C LEU A 12 3.80 -4.59 13.33
N THR A 13 3.11 -4.13 12.29
CA THR A 13 2.15 -3.02 12.38
C THR A 13 1.09 -3.33 13.44
N ARG A 14 0.50 -4.51 13.37
CA ARG A 14 -0.54 -4.90 14.33
C ARG A 14 0.01 -5.06 15.73
N SER A 15 1.18 -5.66 15.86
CA SER A 15 1.83 -5.89 17.15
C SER A 15 2.16 -4.59 17.87
N LEU A 16 2.77 -3.65 17.14
CA LEU A 16 3.13 -2.35 17.71
C LEU A 16 1.88 -1.50 18.00
N ALA A 17 0.84 -1.63 17.18
CA ALA A 17 -0.42 -0.92 17.41
C ALA A 17 -1.00 -1.31 18.77
N VAL A 18 -1.01 -2.59 19.10
CA VAL A 18 -1.50 -3.08 20.38
C VAL A 18 -0.60 -2.63 21.52
N GLU A 19 0.70 -2.76 21.35
CA GLU A 19 1.69 -2.45 22.38
C GLU A 19 1.71 -0.96 22.76
N TRP A 20 1.59 -0.09 21.75
CA TRP A 20 1.75 1.35 21.94
C TRP A 20 0.46 2.13 22.11
N SER A 21 -0.70 1.47 21.97
CA SER A 21 -1.99 2.17 22.07
C SER A 21 -2.20 2.84 23.41
N ALA A 22 -1.77 2.22 24.50
CA ALA A 22 -1.90 2.80 25.84
C ALA A 22 -1.06 4.07 26.02
N SER A 23 -0.02 4.23 25.21
CA SER A 23 0.83 5.43 25.21
C SER A 23 0.30 6.52 24.28
N GLY A 24 -0.87 6.32 23.66
CA GLY A 24 -1.45 7.31 22.75
C GLY A 24 -0.82 7.32 21.36
N VAL A 25 -0.16 6.24 20.97
CA VAL A 25 0.50 6.14 19.65
C VAL A 25 -0.31 5.20 18.77
N THR A 26 -0.64 5.64 17.57
CA THR A 26 -1.25 4.78 16.56
C THR A 26 -0.19 4.28 15.58
N VAL A 27 -0.33 3.04 15.13
CA VAL A 27 0.59 2.43 14.18
C VAL A 27 -0.22 1.82 13.05
N ASN A 28 -0.03 2.34 11.86
CA ASN A 28 -0.75 1.89 10.66
C ASN A 28 0.23 1.74 9.50
N ALA A 29 -0.22 1.12 8.45
CA ALA A 29 0.60 0.91 7.26
C ALA A 29 -0.19 1.27 6.00
N ILE A 30 0.54 1.60 4.95
CA ILE A 30 -0.02 1.79 3.61
C ILE A 30 0.57 0.70 2.73
N ALA A 31 -0.29 -0.02 2.01
CA ALA A 31 0.13 -1.05 1.07
C ALA A 31 -0.14 -0.55 -0.35
N PRO A 32 0.87 0.03 -1.01
CA PRO A 32 0.70 0.53 -2.37
C PRO A 32 0.73 -0.61 -3.39
N GLY A 33 0.00 -0.46 -4.48
CA GLY A 33 0.10 -1.33 -5.63
C GLY A 33 1.27 -0.94 -6.50
N VAL A 34 1.08 -0.98 -7.82
CA VAL A 34 2.14 -0.62 -8.76
C VAL A 34 2.05 0.87 -9.05
N PHE A 35 3.07 1.60 -8.63
CA PHE A 35 3.15 3.04 -8.81
C PHE A 35 4.27 3.39 -9.78
N ARG A 36 3.96 4.29 -10.69
CA ARG A 36 4.92 4.75 -11.69
C ARG A 36 5.77 5.86 -11.11
N THR A 37 7.07 5.63 -11.09
CA THR A 37 8.05 6.60 -10.59
C THR A 37 9.08 6.90 -11.69
N ALA A 38 9.86 7.95 -11.52
CA ALA A 38 10.94 8.26 -12.46
C ALA A 38 11.92 7.08 -12.57
N LEU A 39 12.11 6.33 -11.49
CA LEU A 39 13.05 5.21 -11.47
C LEU A 39 12.56 4.00 -12.28
N ASN A 40 11.27 3.69 -12.25
CA ASN A 40 10.72 2.50 -12.89
C ASN A 40 9.91 2.79 -14.15
N GLN A 41 9.81 4.05 -14.56
CA GLN A 41 8.96 4.47 -15.68
C GLN A 41 9.24 3.69 -16.96
N LYS A 42 10.51 3.54 -17.32
CA LYS A 42 10.88 2.84 -18.53
C LYS A 42 10.51 1.35 -18.48
N LEU A 43 10.75 0.72 -17.32
CA LEU A 43 10.40 -0.69 -17.14
C LEU A 43 8.88 -0.88 -17.27
N LEU A 44 8.09 -0.03 -16.64
CA LEU A 44 6.64 -0.17 -16.67
C LEU A 44 6.04 0.16 -18.04
N ASP A 45 6.56 1.18 -18.71
CA ASP A 45 5.99 1.64 -19.97
C ASP A 45 6.42 0.78 -21.17
N GLU A 46 7.60 0.17 -21.12
CA GLU A 46 8.22 -0.45 -22.28
C GLU A 46 8.44 -1.96 -22.18
N SER A 47 8.05 -2.59 -21.07
CA SER A 47 8.27 -4.01 -20.90
C SER A 47 6.96 -4.80 -20.89
N PRO A 48 7.00 -6.11 -21.29
CA PRO A 48 5.85 -6.99 -21.15
C PRO A 48 5.37 -7.13 -19.71
N ARG A 49 6.30 -7.05 -18.75
CA ARG A 49 5.95 -7.12 -17.33
C ARG A 49 5.11 -5.94 -16.90
N GLY A 50 5.44 -4.75 -17.40
CA GLY A 50 4.64 -3.54 -17.12
C GLY A 50 3.24 -3.66 -17.67
N ALA A 51 3.10 -4.15 -18.91
CA ALA A 51 1.78 -4.36 -19.53
C ALA A 51 0.95 -5.36 -18.74
N GLU A 52 1.57 -6.44 -18.26
CA GLU A 52 0.90 -7.45 -17.44
C GLU A 52 0.41 -6.87 -16.12
N LEU A 53 1.24 -6.10 -15.44
CA LEU A 53 0.87 -5.48 -14.17
C LEU A 53 -0.30 -4.52 -14.35
N ARG A 54 -0.28 -3.72 -15.41
CA ARG A 54 -1.38 -2.80 -15.70
C ARG A 54 -2.68 -3.57 -15.99
N MET A 55 -2.59 -4.64 -16.78
CA MET A 55 -3.75 -5.46 -17.11
C MET A 55 -4.37 -6.08 -15.85
N ARG A 56 -3.55 -6.48 -14.90
CA ARG A 56 -4.01 -7.09 -13.65
C ARG A 56 -4.56 -6.08 -12.64
N THR A 57 -4.36 -4.79 -12.89
CA THR A 57 -4.89 -3.74 -12.05
C THR A 57 -6.29 -3.38 -12.57
N PRO A 58 -7.36 -3.57 -11.80
CA PRO A 58 -8.71 -3.28 -12.29
C PRO A 58 -8.90 -1.87 -12.85
N MET A 59 -8.26 -0.86 -12.26
CA MET A 59 -8.32 0.49 -12.82
C MET A 59 -7.52 0.67 -14.12
N ASN A 60 -6.79 -0.38 -14.54
CA ASN A 60 -6.05 -0.45 -15.79
C ASN A 60 -5.06 0.69 -15.99
N ARG A 61 -4.40 1.08 -14.91
CA ARG A 61 -3.34 2.09 -14.93
C ARG A 61 -2.43 1.91 -13.73
N PHE A 62 -1.26 2.52 -13.78
CA PHE A 62 -0.38 2.59 -12.62
C PHE A 62 -0.79 3.75 -11.74
N GLY A 63 -0.51 3.65 -10.45
CA GLY A 63 -0.73 4.74 -9.52
C GLY A 63 0.31 5.84 -9.71
N LYS A 64 -0.08 7.05 -9.39
CA LYS A 64 0.83 8.20 -9.30
C LYS A 64 1.25 8.34 -7.84
N THR A 65 2.51 8.73 -7.61
CA THR A 65 3.02 8.81 -6.23
C THR A 65 2.18 9.72 -5.34
N GLU A 66 1.63 10.80 -5.87
CA GLU A 66 0.74 11.68 -5.11
C GLU A 66 -0.57 11.01 -4.67
N GLU A 67 -0.93 9.87 -5.26
CA GLU A 67 -2.16 9.16 -4.87
C GLU A 67 -2.03 8.39 -3.56
N THR A 68 -0.83 8.30 -2.99
CA THR A 68 -0.63 7.76 -1.64
C THR A 68 -0.69 8.85 -0.57
N VAL A 69 -0.59 10.11 -0.98
CA VAL A 69 -0.48 11.24 -0.05
C VAL A 69 -1.74 11.39 0.80
N GLY A 70 -2.91 11.19 0.21
CA GLY A 70 -4.17 11.30 0.95
C GLY A 70 -4.25 10.31 2.11
N ALA A 71 -3.85 9.06 1.88
CA ALA A 71 -3.83 8.05 2.93
C ALA A 71 -2.84 8.40 4.04
N ALA A 72 -1.65 8.90 3.65
CA ALA A 72 -0.63 9.30 4.62
C ALA A 72 -1.12 10.48 5.48
N ILE A 73 -1.73 11.48 4.86
CA ILE A 73 -2.27 12.64 5.59
C ILE A 73 -3.37 12.19 6.54
N TYR A 74 -4.29 11.34 6.07
CA TYR A 74 -5.37 10.82 6.90
C TYR A 74 -4.79 10.12 8.14
N LEU A 75 -3.84 9.22 7.95
CA LEU A 75 -3.26 8.46 9.07
C LEU A 75 -2.42 9.32 10.01
N ALA A 76 -1.89 10.45 9.54
CA ALA A 76 -1.10 11.38 10.33
C ALA A 76 -1.95 12.44 11.04
N SER A 77 -3.26 12.47 10.78
CA SER A 77 -4.13 13.53 11.28
C SER A 77 -5.07 13.02 12.37
N ASP A 78 -5.74 13.96 13.04
CA ASP A 78 -6.74 13.64 14.06
C ASP A 78 -7.96 12.93 13.47
N ALA A 79 -8.14 12.99 12.15
CA ALA A 79 -9.24 12.27 11.49
C ALA A 79 -9.14 10.76 11.68
N SER A 80 -7.95 10.24 11.94
CA SER A 80 -7.71 8.81 12.19
C SER A 80 -7.40 8.50 13.66
N SER A 81 -7.86 9.33 14.57
CA SER A 81 -7.49 9.22 15.99
C SER A 81 -7.94 7.92 16.65
N PHE A 82 -8.90 7.22 16.08
CA PHE A 82 -9.35 5.91 16.60
C PHE A 82 -8.95 4.76 15.68
N VAL A 83 -7.98 4.99 14.78
CA VAL A 83 -7.48 4.00 13.82
C VAL A 83 -6.08 3.58 14.20
N THR A 84 -5.90 2.31 14.50
CA THR A 84 -4.57 1.74 14.76
C THR A 84 -4.56 0.26 14.39
N GLY A 85 -3.43 -0.22 13.92
CA GLY A 85 -3.29 -1.61 13.47
C GLY A 85 -3.87 -1.87 12.10
N GLU A 86 -4.18 -0.81 11.33
CA GLU A 86 -4.82 -0.91 10.03
C GLU A 86 -3.79 -0.85 8.90
N ILE A 87 -4.12 -1.52 7.81
CA ILE A 87 -3.34 -1.47 6.58
C ILE A 87 -4.26 -0.92 5.50
N ILE A 88 -3.95 0.26 4.99
CA ILE A 88 -4.72 0.88 3.91
C ILE A 88 -4.11 0.48 2.57
N VAL A 89 -4.91 -0.20 1.75
CA VAL A 89 -4.49 -0.65 0.42
C VAL A 89 -4.79 0.45 -0.60
N VAL A 90 -3.77 0.86 -1.34
CA VAL A 90 -3.88 1.89 -2.39
C VAL A 90 -3.29 1.30 -3.67
N ASP A 91 -4.11 0.55 -4.42
CA ASP A 91 -3.59 -0.32 -5.47
C ASP A 91 -4.45 -0.40 -6.73
N GLY A 92 -5.44 0.46 -6.88
CA GLY A 92 -6.30 0.42 -8.04
C GLY A 92 -7.15 -0.84 -8.16
N GLY A 93 -7.34 -1.57 -7.07
CA GLY A 93 -8.14 -2.78 -7.03
C GLY A 93 -7.34 -4.07 -7.23
N PHE A 94 -6.03 -3.98 -7.34
CA PHE A 94 -5.18 -5.13 -7.63
C PHE A 94 -5.44 -6.29 -6.65
N LEU A 95 -5.39 -6.01 -5.36
CA LEU A 95 -5.58 -7.04 -4.34
C LEU A 95 -7.02 -7.53 -4.28
N ALA A 96 -7.98 -6.63 -4.48
CA ALA A 96 -9.40 -6.96 -4.40
C ALA A 96 -9.85 -7.90 -5.51
N SER A 97 -9.20 -7.91 -6.65
CA SER A 97 -9.61 -8.74 -7.78
C SER A 97 -9.52 -10.23 -7.51
N GLY A 98 -8.59 -10.64 -6.65
CA GLY A 98 -8.45 -12.03 -6.23
C GLY A 98 -7.95 -13.00 -7.30
N VAL A 99 -7.99 -12.61 -8.56
CA VAL A 99 -7.58 -13.49 -9.67
C VAL A 99 -6.12 -13.30 -10.06
N ASN A 100 -5.45 -12.38 -9.44
CA ASN A 100 -4.05 -12.02 -9.75
C ASN A 100 -3.03 -12.78 -8.92
N GLN A 101 -3.54 -13.60 -8.06
CA GLN A 101 -2.73 -14.30 -7.08
C GLN A 101 -1.85 -15.37 -7.71
#